data_cba8d0aa6ea59571962b1ff43587b180
#
_entry.id   cba8d0aa6ea59571962b1ff43587b180
#
_cell.length_a   1.000
_cell.length_b   1.000
_cell.length_c   1.000
_cell.angle_alpha   90.00
_cell.angle_beta   90.00
_cell.angle_gamma   90.00
#
_symmetry.space_group_name_H-M   'P 1'
#
loop_
_entity.id
_entity.type
_entity.pdbx_description
1 polymer ?
#
loop_
_entity_poly.entity_id
_entity_poly.type
_entity_poly.pdbx_seq_one_letter_code
_entity_poly.pdbx_strand_id
1 'polypeptide(L)'
;MLNVFKKIWSFSKEEQANIKKSILAGFFHAVFNALEFGAIYYMLVNILSETLDYNAIFICLGILIISLIGKIMTQKISQMAQTHAGYFMAAHKRIEIGEKIKRVPMGFFSSFSLGRLTTIATSSLSQAEMWVPMLLVLVLGGVLNTLVFVLGTLIFNVKVGLVAVAGVIVFFIVTSMMEKKSSANADKMTETQTRLTKEVLANLQGMQVIKSYNLGGENNRALRKSIKDTSRILLDLEKSVAPYTVIQRIVMGITTVAMVYVSLNLNLSGELPLAETILMIMASFIIFEGLIGAGSNMAILRACENAIDSVGFIDSMPDMKEGSITEPIKNHNIVFKDVSFSYDDRPILKDVSAEIKENTMTAIVGPSGSGKTTFCNLIARFWDVNSGEILVDGLGVGDIGSKVIKDRQQLSEDGIVIVAYSIDKQTGKILSGPEMSTKGFVYYKDSEDTMKEAQDLLLK
;
A
#
# COMPACT_ATOMS: atom_id res chain seq x y z
N MET A 1 -14.71 6.28 -6.23
CA MET A 1 -15.09 4.93 -5.77
C MET A 1 -14.67 3.82 -6.74
N LEU A 2 -15.18 3.76 -7.96
CA LEU A 2 -14.87 2.69 -8.92
C LEU A 2 -13.37 2.48 -9.16
N ASN A 3 -12.59 3.56 -9.21
CA ASN A 3 -11.14 3.47 -9.40
C ASN A 3 -10.43 2.80 -8.21
N VAL A 4 -10.86 3.08 -6.99
CA VAL A 4 -10.28 2.44 -5.79
C VAL A 4 -10.61 0.95 -5.77
N PHE A 5 -11.84 0.56 -6.11
CA PHE A 5 -12.19 -0.85 -6.24
C PHE A 5 -11.40 -1.56 -7.34
N LYS A 6 -11.12 -0.89 -8.48
CA LYS A 6 -10.20 -1.44 -9.49
C LYS A 6 -8.78 -1.63 -8.94
N LYS A 7 -8.26 -0.67 -8.17
CA LYS A 7 -6.95 -0.79 -7.51
C LYS A 7 -6.95 -1.95 -6.51
N ILE A 8 -7.96 -2.05 -5.65
CA ILE A 8 -8.11 -3.18 -4.72
C ILE A 8 -8.16 -4.50 -5.49
N TRP A 9 -8.93 -4.56 -6.56
CA TRP A 9 -9.05 -5.76 -7.39
C TRP A 9 -7.72 -6.17 -8.03
N SER A 10 -6.96 -5.21 -8.57
CA SER A 10 -5.65 -5.49 -9.18
C SER A 10 -4.60 -5.84 -8.12
N PHE A 11 -4.69 -5.23 -6.93
CA PHE A 11 -3.80 -5.50 -5.82
C PHE A 11 -4.02 -6.90 -5.21
N SER A 12 -5.26 -7.39 -5.26
CA SER A 12 -5.69 -8.65 -4.64
C SER A 12 -5.79 -9.80 -5.65
N LYS A 13 -4.91 -9.89 -6.65
CA LYS A 13 -5.01 -10.86 -7.76
C LYS A 13 -5.24 -12.30 -7.30
N GLU A 14 -4.52 -12.75 -6.29
CA GLU A 14 -4.57 -14.13 -5.78
C GLU A 14 -5.82 -14.40 -4.92
N GLU A 15 -6.41 -13.37 -4.34
CA GLU A 15 -7.55 -13.46 -3.43
C GLU A 15 -8.89 -13.07 -4.09
N GLN A 16 -8.93 -12.89 -5.39
CA GLN A 16 -10.15 -12.50 -6.13
C GLN A 16 -11.32 -13.48 -5.93
N ALA A 17 -11.03 -14.78 -5.73
CA ALA A 17 -12.06 -15.77 -5.47
C ALA A 17 -12.79 -15.51 -4.13
N ASN A 18 -12.03 -15.19 -3.08
CA ASN A 18 -12.60 -14.84 -1.77
C ASN A 18 -13.34 -13.51 -1.80
N ILE A 19 -12.87 -12.52 -2.55
CA ILE A 19 -13.57 -11.25 -2.75
C ILE A 19 -14.91 -11.49 -3.48
N LYS A 20 -14.94 -12.28 -4.55
CA LYS A 20 -16.18 -12.66 -5.26
C LYS A 20 -17.15 -13.38 -4.33
N LYS A 21 -16.66 -14.35 -3.56
CA LYS A 21 -17.46 -15.09 -2.57
C LYS A 21 -18.07 -14.15 -1.53
N SER A 22 -17.32 -13.17 -1.06
CA SER A 22 -17.78 -12.16 -0.12
C SER A 22 -18.89 -11.29 -0.72
N ILE A 23 -18.69 -10.79 -1.96
CA ILE A 23 -19.68 -9.96 -2.67
C ILE A 23 -20.98 -10.75 -2.87
N LEU A 24 -20.89 -12.01 -3.31
CA LEU A 24 -22.05 -12.87 -3.50
C LEU A 24 -22.80 -13.14 -2.18
N ALA A 25 -22.04 -13.45 -1.11
CA ALA A 25 -22.64 -13.62 0.20
C ALA A 25 -23.28 -12.33 0.74
N GLY A 26 -22.66 -11.16 0.47
CA GLY A 26 -23.23 -9.84 0.78
C GLY A 26 -24.52 -9.55 0.02
N PHE A 27 -24.61 -9.96 -1.25
CA PHE A 27 -25.86 -9.86 -2.02
C PHE A 27 -26.97 -10.71 -1.38
N PHE A 28 -26.70 -11.99 -1.07
CA PHE A 28 -27.68 -12.83 -0.39
C PHE A 28 -28.06 -12.31 1.00
N HIS A 29 -27.09 -11.73 1.73
CA HIS A 29 -27.38 -11.05 2.99
C HIS A 29 -28.41 -9.93 2.81
N ALA A 30 -28.26 -9.10 1.77
CA ALA A 30 -29.21 -8.04 1.45
C ALA A 30 -30.60 -8.60 1.07
N VAL A 31 -30.64 -9.73 0.34
CA VAL A 31 -31.90 -10.42 0.01
C VAL A 31 -32.58 -10.93 1.27
N PHE A 32 -31.87 -11.58 2.19
CA PHE A 32 -32.47 -12.01 3.47
C PHE A 32 -32.90 -10.82 4.33
N ASN A 33 -32.17 -9.69 4.28
CA ASN A 33 -32.58 -8.47 4.94
C ASN A 33 -33.91 -7.92 4.36
N ALA A 34 -34.10 -7.95 3.03
CA ALA A 34 -35.33 -7.57 2.38
C ALA A 34 -36.51 -8.54 2.68
N LEU A 35 -36.20 -9.81 2.98
CA LEU A 35 -37.22 -10.80 3.32
C LEU A 35 -37.97 -10.46 4.64
N GLU A 36 -37.31 -9.73 5.57
CA GLU A 36 -37.99 -9.20 6.78
C GLU A 36 -39.15 -8.24 6.41
N PHE A 37 -38.93 -7.41 5.39
CA PHE A 37 -39.99 -6.55 4.88
C PHE A 37 -41.12 -7.33 4.21
N GLY A 38 -40.78 -8.47 3.58
CA GLY A 38 -41.78 -9.41 3.08
C GLY A 38 -42.63 -10.01 4.19
N ALA A 39 -42.04 -10.35 5.34
CA ALA A 39 -42.77 -10.82 6.51
C ALA A 39 -43.69 -9.74 7.09
N ILE A 40 -43.21 -8.49 7.19
CA ILE A 40 -43.98 -7.35 7.65
C ILE A 40 -45.17 -7.10 6.68
N TYR A 41 -44.92 -7.14 5.37
CA TYR A 41 -45.96 -6.97 4.35
C TYR A 41 -47.04 -8.05 4.49
N TYR A 42 -46.63 -9.32 4.58
CA TYR A 42 -47.56 -10.42 4.75
C TYR A 42 -48.47 -10.23 5.99
N MET A 43 -47.85 -9.80 7.11
CA MET A 43 -48.60 -9.55 8.35
C MET A 43 -49.54 -8.37 8.22
N LEU A 44 -49.10 -7.26 7.60
CA LEU A 44 -49.95 -6.07 7.36
C LEU A 44 -51.19 -6.39 6.51
N VAL A 45 -51.02 -7.20 5.46
CA VAL A 45 -52.14 -7.61 4.60
C VAL A 45 -53.13 -8.41 5.40
N ASN A 46 -52.74 -9.39 6.21
CA ASN A 46 -53.64 -10.22 7.01
C ASN A 46 -54.37 -9.40 8.11
N ILE A 47 -53.68 -8.42 8.73
CA ILE A 47 -54.31 -7.54 9.73
C ILE A 47 -55.34 -6.64 9.10
N LEU A 48 -55.03 -6.00 7.98
CA LEU A 48 -55.93 -5.03 7.32
C LEU A 48 -57.08 -5.70 6.59
N SER A 49 -56.94 -6.97 6.19
CA SER A 49 -58.01 -7.76 5.57
C SER A 49 -58.85 -8.52 6.59
N GLU A 50 -58.63 -8.33 7.88
CA GLU A 50 -59.33 -9.05 8.97
C GLU A 50 -59.22 -10.59 8.86
N THR A 51 -58.22 -11.10 8.15
CA THR A 51 -57.96 -12.54 7.92
C THR A 51 -56.90 -13.09 8.86
N LEU A 52 -56.57 -12.37 9.94
CA LEU A 52 -55.53 -12.76 10.88
C LEU A 52 -55.95 -14.02 11.65
N ASP A 53 -55.21 -15.11 11.44
CA ASP A 53 -55.34 -16.35 12.16
C ASP A 53 -53.95 -16.84 12.71
N TYR A 54 -53.99 -17.90 13.51
CA TYR A 54 -52.77 -18.48 14.06
C TYR A 54 -51.82 -18.97 12.95
N ASN A 55 -52.33 -19.43 11.80
CA ASN A 55 -51.50 -19.90 10.68
C ASN A 55 -50.75 -18.74 10.07
N ALA A 56 -51.37 -17.55 9.92
CA ALA A 56 -50.69 -16.34 9.42
C ALA A 56 -49.54 -15.92 10.35
N ILE A 57 -49.73 -16.04 11.68
CA ILE A 57 -48.69 -15.75 12.65
C ILE A 57 -47.51 -16.74 12.51
N PHE A 58 -47.78 -18.06 12.41
CA PHE A 58 -46.74 -19.07 12.23
C PHE A 58 -45.99 -18.91 10.91
N ILE A 59 -46.64 -18.56 9.81
CA ILE A 59 -46.01 -18.28 8.52
C ILE A 59 -45.08 -17.07 8.63
N CYS A 60 -45.54 -15.97 9.23
CA CYS A 60 -44.75 -14.77 9.45
C CYS A 60 -43.49 -15.09 10.31
N LEU A 61 -43.66 -15.78 11.43
CA LEU A 61 -42.53 -16.24 12.25
C LEU A 61 -41.58 -17.14 11.49
N GLY A 62 -42.08 -18.05 10.65
CA GLY A 62 -41.27 -18.89 9.78
C GLY A 62 -40.38 -18.08 8.81
N ILE A 63 -40.98 -17.07 8.16
CA ILE A 63 -40.22 -16.15 7.25
C ILE A 63 -39.16 -15.38 8.03
N LEU A 64 -39.49 -14.85 9.21
CA LEU A 64 -38.53 -14.13 10.05
C LEU A 64 -37.36 -15.01 10.52
N ILE A 65 -37.65 -16.26 10.93
CA ILE A 65 -36.61 -17.23 11.34
C ILE A 65 -35.69 -17.57 10.15
N ILE A 66 -36.26 -17.83 8.98
CA ILE A 66 -35.49 -18.10 7.76
C ILE A 66 -34.62 -16.88 7.41
N SER A 67 -35.16 -15.66 7.47
CA SER A 67 -34.41 -14.42 7.25
C SER A 67 -33.27 -14.29 8.24
N LEU A 68 -33.52 -14.48 9.54
CA LEU A 68 -32.51 -14.36 10.58
C LEU A 68 -31.36 -15.38 10.40
N ILE A 69 -31.68 -16.64 10.18
CA ILE A 69 -30.69 -17.69 9.94
C ILE A 69 -29.90 -17.38 8.67
N GLY A 70 -30.59 -17.00 7.58
CA GLY A 70 -29.96 -16.63 6.32
C GLY A 70 -29.00 -15.44 6.47
N LYS A 71 -29.40 -14.40 7.19
CA LYS A 71 -28.56 -13.22 7.48
C LYS A 71 -27.32 -13.62 8.26
N ILE A 72 -27.45 -14.40 9.34
CA ILE A 72 -26.32 -14.83 10.17
C ILE A 72 -25.31 -15.65 9.34
N MET A 73 -25.81 -16.62 8.56
CA MET A 73 -24.95 -17.47 7.74
C MET A 73 -24.24 -16.69 6.63
N THR A 74 -24.96 -15.86 5.89
CA THR A 74 -24.38 -15.07 4.80
C THR A 74 -23.43 -14.01 5.31
N GLN A 75 -23.72 -13.36 6.43
CA GLN A 75 -22.81 -12.41 7.08
C GLN A 75 -21.52 -13.09 7.53
N LYS A 76 -21.61 -14.26 8.18
CA LYS A 76 -20.42 -15.04 8.58
C LYS A 76 -19.56 -15.39 7.36
N ILE A 77 -20.18 -15.91 6.28
CA ILE A 77 -19.45 -16.28 5.06
C ILE A 77 -18.77 -15.06 4.44
N SER A 78 -19.50 -13.94 4.35
CA SER A 78 -18.98 -12.69 3.78
C SER A 78 -17.80 -12.16 4.60
N GLN A 79 -17.94 -12.05 5.92
CA GLN A 79 -16.89 -11.54 6.80
C GLN A 79 -15.64 -12.44 6.80
N MET A 80 -15.83 -13.76 6.88
CA MET A 80 -14.69 -14.70 6.82
C MET A 80 -13.94 -14.60 5.50
N ALA A 81 -14.64 -14.54 4.38
CA ALA A 81 -14.03 -14.43 3.05
C ALA A 81 -13.26 -13.10 2.89
N GLN A 82 -13.80 -12.00 3.42
CA GLN A 82 -13.15 -10.67 3.41
C GLN A 82 -11.90 -10.65 4.28
N THR A 83 -12.01 -11.16 5.51
CA THR A 83 -10.89 -11.21 6.44
C THR A 83 -9.76 -12.07 5.87
N HIS A 84 -10.10 -13.24 5.31
CA HIS A 84 -9.13 -14.09 4.61
C HIS A 84 -8.44 -13.32 3.48
N ALA A 85 -9.23 -12.69 2.59
CA ALA A 85 -8.68 -11.92 1.49
C ALA A 85 -7.73 -10.80 1.97
N GLY A 86 -8.07 -10.07 3.03
CA GLY A 86 -7.23 -9.00 3.56
C GLY A 86 -5.89 -9.50 4.09
N TYR A 87 -5.91 -10.52 4.95
CA TYR A 87 -4.68 -11.04 5.55
C TYR A 87 -3.77 -11.74 4.53
N PHE A 88 -4.32 -12.59 3.68
CA PHE A 88 -3.50 -13.32 2.69
C PHE A 88 -2.97 -12.41 1.59
N MET A 89 -3.74 -11.43 1.15
CA MET A 89 -3.27 -10.39 0.23
C MET A 89 -2.04 -9.65 0.79
N ALA A 90 -2.08 -9.24 2.06
CA ALA A 90 -0.95 -8.58 2.69
C ALA A 90 0.25 -9.52 2.89
N ALA A 91 0.00 -10.79 3.21
CA ALA A 91 1.05 -11.80 3.33
C ALA A 91 1.77 -12.04 2.00
N HIS A 92 1.02 -12.23 0.91
CA HIS A 92 1.59 -12.39 -0.44
C HIS A 92 2.39 -11.15 -0.87
N LYS A 93 1.88 -9.95 -0.60
CA LYS A 93 2.62 -8.72 -0.90
C LYS A 93 3.90 -8.58 -0.08
N ARG A 94 3.92 -9.02 1.19
CA ARG A 94 5.18 -9.05 1.97
C ARG A 94 6.22 -9.97 1.36
N ILE A 95 5.80 -11.14 0.87
CA ILE A 95 6.70 -12.08 0.17
C ILE A 95 7.21 -11.45 -1.14
N GLU A 96 6.32 -10.89 -1.95
CA GLU A 96 6.66 -10.21 -3.22
C GLU A 96 7.66 -9.06 -2.99
N ILE A 97 7.44 -8.24 -1.96
CA ILE A 97 8.38 -7.20 -1.54
C ILE A 97 9.74 -7.80 -1.18
N GLY A 98 9.75 -8.88 -0.40
CA GLY A 98 10.99 -9.55 -0.02
C GLY A 98 11.77 -10.07 -1.24
N GLU A 99 11.09 -10.68 -2.21
CA GLU A 99 11.70 -11.14 -3.45
C GLU A 99 12.18 -9.98 -4.34
N LYS A 100 11.42 -8.89 -4.40
CA LYS A 100 11.83 -7.68 -5.15
C LYS A 100 13.07 -7.04 -4.55
N ILE A 101 13.13 -6.90 -3.22
CA ILE A 101 14.26 -6.31 -2.50
C ILE A 101 15.57 -7.06 -2.79
N LYS A 102 15.53 -8.38 -2.97
CA LYS A 102 16.73 -9.17 -3.32
C LYS A 102 17.32 -8.80 -4.67
N ARG A 103 16.53 -8.25 -5.59
CA ARG A 103 16.94 -7.89 -6.96
C ARG A 103 17.28 -6.42 -7.14
N VAL A 104 17.08 -5.60 -6.11
CA VAL A 104 17.35 -4.16 -6.17
C VAL A 104 18.85 -3.91 -5.97
N PRO A 105 19.50 -3.01 -6.73
CA PRO A 105 20.89 -2.63 -6.53
C PRO A 105 21.14 -2.12 -5.10
N MET A 106 22.30 -2.47 -4.52
CA MET A 106 22.63 -2.05 -3.14
C MET A 106 22.62 -0.54 -2.93
N GLY A 107 22.91 0.22 -3.96
CA GLY A 107 22.85 1.67 -3.88
C GLY A 107 21.48 2.28 -3.71
N PHE A 108 20.44 1.53 -4.01
CA PHE A 108 19.08 1.95 -3.71
C PHE A 108 18.83 2.03 -2.19
N PHE A 109 19.57 1.26 -1.38
CA PHE A 109 19.41 1.23 0.08
C PHE A 109 20.09 2.42 0.78
N SER A 110 19.80 3.64 0.33
CA SER A 110 20.13 4.85 1.09
C SER A 110 19.25 4.92 2.36
N SER A 111 19.67 5.75 3.33
CA SER A 111 18.89 5.95 4.57
C SER A 111 17.44 6.38 4.31
N PHE A 112 17.23 7.16 3.24
CA PHE A 112 15.89 7.59 2.82
C PHE A 112 15.06 6.45 2.24
N SER A 113 15.63 5.65 1.32
CA SER A 113 14.92 4.52 0.70
C SER A 113 14.66 3.41 1.71
N LEU A 114 15.58 3.14 2.63
CA LEU A 114 15.41 2.15 3.69
C LEU A 114 14.25 2.52 4.62
N GLY A 115 14.17 3.79 5.06
CA GLY A 115 13.07 4.28 5.88
C GLY A 115 11.71 4.17 5.16
N ARG A 116 11.67 4.49 3.87
CA ARG A 116 10.46 4.36 3.05
C ARG A 116 10.05 2.89 2.87
N LEU A 117 10.99 2.01 2.58
CA LEU A 117 10.76 0.56 2.47
C LEU A 117 10.20 -0.04 3.76
N THR A 118 10.81 0.33 4.89
CA THR A 118 10.32 -0.10 6.21
C THR A 118 8.88 0.35 6.44
N THR A 119 8.56 1.61 6.14
CA THR A 119 7.19 2.14 6.26
C THR A 119 6.21 1.38 5.38
N ILE A 120 6.59 1.09 4.12
CA ILE A 120 5.74 0.33 3.19
C ILE A 120 5.51 -1.09 3.69
N ALA A 121 6.58 -1.82 4.02
CA ALA A 121 6.49 -3.22 4.43
C ALA A 121 5.76 -3.42 5.77
N THR A 122 5.78 -2.45 6.67
CA THR A 122 5.13 -2.52 7.98
C THR A 122 3.83 -1.75 8.02
N SER A 123 3.88 -0.42 7.94
CA SER A 123 2.73 0.45 8.18
C SER A 123 1.73 0.46 7.02
N SER A 124 2.19 0.72 5.77
CA SER A 124 1.28 0.83 4.63
C SER A 124 0.59 -0.50 4.33
N LEU A 125 1.33 -1.61 4.37
CA LEU A 125 0.76 -2.93 4.17
C LEU A 125 -0.22 -3.32 5.28
N SER A 126 0.08 -3.03 6.56
CA SER A 126 -0.84 -3.28 7.66
C SER A 126 -2.09 -2.41 7.58
N GLN A 127 -1.97 -1.19 7.08
CA GLN A 127 -3.15 -0.36 6.77
C GLN A 127 -4.00 -0.97 5.67
N ALA A 128 -3.40 -1.43 4.56
CA ALA A 128 -4.13 -2.12 3.49
C ALA A 128 -4.82 -3.39 4.00
N GLU A 129 -4.12 -4.19 4.82
CA GLU A 129 -4.65 -5.40 5.47
C GLU A 129 -5.91 -5.13 6.30
N MET A 130 -5.95 -4.01 7.03
CA MET A 130 -7.08 -3.61 7.87
C MET A 130 -8.20 -2.95 7.06
N TRP A 131 -7.86 -2.01 6.17
CA TRP A 131 -8.85 -1.17 5.49
C TRP A 131 -9.55 -1.86 4.32
N VAL A 132 -8.87 -2.76 3.57
CA VAL A 132 -9.47 -3.44 2.41
C VAL A 132 -10.69 -4.28 2.80
N PRO A 133 -10.63 -5.17 3.81
CA PRO A 133 -11.81 -5.92 4.26
C PRO A 133 -12.93 -5.00 4.75
N MET A 134 -12.58 -3.97 5.53
CA MET A 134 -13.55 -3.04 6.08
C MET A 134 -14.29 -2.26 4.99
N LEU A 135 -13.60 -1.83 3.94
CA LEU A 135 -14.21 -1.16 2.78
C LEU A 135 -15.18 -2.08 2.03
N LEU A 136 -14.80 -3.34 1.83
CA LEU A 136 -15.67 -4.31 1.19
C LEU A 136 -16.96 -4.53 1.99
N VAL A 137 -16.88 -4.58 3.33
CA VAL A 137 -18.06 -4.70 4.18
C VAL A 137 -18.93 -3.44 4.15
N LEU A 138 -18.33 -2.30 4.45
CA LEU A 138 -19.10 -1.06 4.68
C LEU A 138 -19.61 -0.45 3.39
N VAL A 139 -18.78 -0.41 2.34
CA VAL A 139 -19.15 0.28 1.10
C VAL A 139 -19.91 -0.65 0.16
N LEU A 140 -19.36 -1.82 -0.17
CA LEU A 140 -20.06 -2.75 -1.07
C LEU A 140 -21.33 -3.32 -0.42
N GLY A 141 -21.26 -3.72 0.86
CA GLY A 141 -22.43 -4.21 1.57
C GLY A 141 -23.55 -3.18 1.64
N GLY A 142 -23.22 -1.92 1.95
CA GLY A 142 -24.19 -0.82 1.97
C GLY A 142 -24.81 -0.54 0.61
N VAL A 143 -23.99 -0.52 -0.45
CA VAL A 143 -24.47 -0.34 -1.84
C VAL A 143 -25.34 -1.51 -2.27
N LEU A 144 -24.93 -2.76 -2.02
CA LEU A 144 -25.72 -3.96 -2.37
C LEU A 144 -27.06 -3.97 -1.64
N ASN A 145 -27.07 -3.64 -0.34
CA ASN A 145 -28.30 -3.55 0.44
C ASN A 145 -29.25 -2.52 -0.17
N THR A 146 -28.77 -1.31 -0.45
CA THR A 146 -29.60 -0.27 -1.08
C THR A 146 -30.11 -0.71 -2.45
N LEU A 147 -29.29 -1.37 -3.29
CA LEU A 147 -29.72 -1.86 -4.60
C LEU A 147 -30.85 -2.89 -4.49
N VAL A 148 -30.74 -3.86 -3.57
CA VAL A 148 -31.79 -4.87 -3.35
C VAL A 148 -33.08 -4.22 -2.89
N PHE A 149 -33.02 -3.26 -1.97
CA PHE A 149 -34.21 -2.54 -1.52
C PHE A 149 -34.82 -1.66 -2.61
N VAL A 150 -34.01 -0.95 -3.43
CA VAL A 150 -34.51 -0.17 -4.58
C VAL A 150 -35.18 -1.08 -5.60
N LEU A 151 -34.61 -2.25 -5.90
CA LEU A 151 -35.23 -3.23 -6.78
C LEU A 151 -36.54 -3.74 -6.18
N GLY A 152 -36.58 -4.03 -4.86
CA GLY A 152 -37.78 -4.40 -4.16
C GLY A 152 -38.89 -3.33 -4.29
N THR A 153 -38.56 -2.05 -4.03
CA THR A 153 -39.57 -0.96 -4.18
C THR A 153 -40.03 -0.79 -5.62
N LEU A 154 -39.19 -0.99 -6.63
CA LEU A 154 -39.57 -0.98 -8.04
C LEU A 154 -40.55 -2.11 -8.40
N ILE A 155 -40.37 -3.30 -7.81
CA ILE A 155 -41.26 -4.46 -8.02
C ILE A 155 -42.65 -4.19 -7.40
N PHE A 156 -42.69 -3.62 -6.19
CA PHE A 156 -43.95 -3.29 -5.53
C PHE A 156 -44.69 -2.12 -6.18
N ASN A 157 -43.95 -1.01 -6.44
CA ASN A 157 -44.54 0.14 -7.12
C ASN A 157 -43.48 0.92 -7.90
N VAL A 158 -43.63 0.96 -9.23
CA VAL A 158 -42.70 1.61 -10.15
C VAL A 158 -42.57 3.12 -9.87
N LYS A 159 -43.67 3.82 -9.52
CA LYS A 159 -43.65 5.27 -9.29
C LYS A 159 -42.79 5.61 -8.06
N VAL A 160 -42.96 4.89 -6.95
CA VAL A 160 -42.20 5.07 -5.72
C VAL A 160 -40.73 4.62 -5.94
N GLY A 161 -40.52 3.49 -6.64
CA GLY A 161 -39.18 2.98 -6.96
C GLY A 161 -38.36 3.92 -7.84
N LEU A 162 -38.98 4.61 -8.81
CA LEU A 162 -38.32 5.61 -9.64
C LEU A 162 -37.82 6.82 -8.81
N VAL A 163 -38.58 7.23 -7.79
CA VAL A 163 -38.11 8.28 -6.86
C VAL A 163 -36.89 7.82 -6.11
N ALA A 164 -36.86 6.56 -5.63
CA ALA A 164 -35.70 6.00 -4.97
C ALA A 164 -34.46 5.94 -5.90
N VAL A 165 -34.66 5.49 -7.15
CA VAL A 165 -33.56 5.47 -8.17
C VAL A 165 -33.03 6.87 -8.42
N ALA A 166 -33.89 7.88 -8.59
CA ALA A 166 -33.48 9.26 -8.78
C ALA A 166 -32.63 9.77 -7.62
N GLY A 167 -33.03 9.47 -6.37
CA GLY A 167 -32.24 9.80 -5.18
C GLY A 167 -30.88 9.15 -5.17
N VAL A 168 -30.79 7.87 -5.51
CA VAL A 168 -29.50 7.14 -5.60
C VAL A 168 -28.59 7.76 -6.67
N ILE A 169 -29.13 8.12 -7.84
CA ILE A 169 -28.35 8.77 -8.90
C ILE A 169 -27.79 10.11 -8.41
N VAL A 170 -28.62 10.95 -7.79
CA VAL A 170 -28.17 12.25 -7.25
C VAL A 170 -27.12 12.04 -6.15
N PHE A 171 -27.28 11.04 -5.29
CA PHE A 171 -26.27 10.69 -4.29
C PHE A 171 -24.90 10.37 -4.92
N PHE A 172 -24.86 9.54 -5.97
CA PHE A 172 -23.61 9.21 -6.65
C PHE A 172 -22.99 10.42 -7.37
N ILE A 173 -23.79 11.34 -7.89
CA ILE A 173 -23.30 12.60 -8.47
C ILE A 173 -22.59 13.43 -7.39
N VAL A 174 -23.25 13.64 -6.22
CA VAL A 174 -22.65 14.38 -5.10
C VAL A 174 -21.40 13.70 -4.59
N THR A 175 -21.41 12.37 -4.50
CA THR A 175 -20.25 11.57 -4.10
C THR A 175 -19.08 11.76 -5.06
N SER A 176 -19.33 11.77 -6.38
CA SER A 176 -18.30 12.01 -7.40
C SER A 176 -17.70 13.42 -7.31
N MET A 177 -18.53 14.43 -7.01
CA MET A 177 -18.05 15.81 -6.78
C MET A 177 -17.16 15.88 -5.52
N MET A 178 -17.57 15.22 -4.44
CA MET A 178 -16.82 15.10 -3.20
C MET A 178 -15.47 14.42 -3.45
N GLU A 179 -15.43 13.32 -4.21
CA GLU A 179 -14.22 12.58 -4.56
C GLU A 179 -13.21 13.46 -5.31
N LYS A 180 -13.66 14.19 -6.33
CA LYS A 180 -12.80 15.11 -7.09
C LYS A 180 -12.19 16.21 -6.21
N LYS A 181 -13.01 16.83 -5.35
CA LYS A 181 -12.56 17.92 -4.47
C LYS A 181 -11.54 17.44 -3.46
N SER A 182 -11.73 16.24 -2.97
CA SER A 182 -10.87 15.65 -1.97
C SER A 182 -9.56 15.13 -2.54
N SER A 183 -9.56 14.54 -3.73
CA SER A 183 -8.34 14.10 -4.43
C SER A 183 -7.38 15.27 -4.67
N ALA A 184 -7.89 16.46 -4.99
CA ALA A 184 -7.07 17.65 -5.20
C ALA A 184 -6.24 18.07 -3.94
N ASN A 185 -6.61 17.62 -2.76
CA ASN A 185 -5.90 17.94 -1.51
C ASN A 185 -5.01 16.77 -1.00
N ALA A 186 -5.07 15.61 -1.64
CA ALA A 186 -4.35 14.41 -1.20
C ALA A 186 -2.83 14.60 -1.26
N ASP A 187 -2.31 15.24 -2.31
CA ASP A 187 -0.87 15.49 -2.49
C ASP A 187 -0.32 16.37 -1.37
N LYS A 188 -1.03 17.45 -1.05
CA LYS A 188 -0.65 18.36 0.06
C LYS A 188 -0.63 17.65 1.42
N MET A 189 -1.58 16.76 1.64
CA MET A 189 -1.64 15.94 2.86
C MET A 189 -0.42 15.03 2.95
N THR A 190 -0.09 14.31 1.89
CA THR A 190 1.05 13.39 1.83
C THR A 190 2.37 14.14 2.02
N GLU A 191 2.56 15.28 1.35
CA GLU A 191 3.75 16.13 1.49
C GLU A 191 3.93 16.62 2.94
N THR A 192 2.85 17.11 3.54
CA THR A 192 2.88 17.63 4.92
C THR A 192 3.14 16.53 5.94
N GLN A 193 2.56 15.35 5.74
CA GLN A 193 2.82 14.17 6.58
C GLN A 193 4.29 13.72 6.47
N THR A 194 4.84 13.71 5.26
CA THR A 194 6.26 13.40 5.02
C THR A 194 7.17 14.40 5.69
N ARG A 195 6.85 15.70 5.61
CA ARG A 195 7.60 16.76 6.31
C ARG A 195 7.54 16.59 7.82
N LEU A 196 6.36 16.30 8.39
CA LEU A 196 6.23 16.03 9.83
C LEU A 196 7.11 14.84 10.24
N THR A 197 7.09 13.75 9.48
CA THR A 197 7.93 12.58 9.78
C THR A 197 9.41 12.93 9.77
N LYS A 198 9.88 13.71 8.79
CA LYS A 198 11.27 14.18 8.73
C LYS A 198 11.65 15.01 9.94
N GLU A 199 10.80 15.96 10.36
CA GLU A 199 11.05 16.82 11.53
C GLU A 199 11.07 16.01 12.83
N VAL A 200 10.19 15.03 12.98
CA VAL A 200 10.20 14.10 14.14
C VAL A 200 11.49 13.29 14.17
N LEU A 201 11.90 12.69 13.05
CA LEU A 201 13.13 11.92 12.97
C LEU A 201 14.37 12.77 13.26
N ALA A 202 14.46 13.98 12.70
CA ALA A 202 15.55 14.90 12.96
C ALA A 202 15.64 15.25 14.44
N ASN A 203 14.51 15.49 15.12
CA ASN A 203 14.47 15.75 16.55
C ASN A 203 14.91 14.53 17.38
N LEU A 204 14.48 13.32 17.00
CA LEU A 204 14.88 12.09 17.69
C LEU A 204 16.39 11.83 17.54
N GLN A 205 16.93 11.98 16.32
CA GLN A 205 18.36 11.82 16.05
C GLN A 205 19.21 12.89 16.76
N GLY A 206 18.70 14.12 16.84
CA GLY A 206 19.36 15.22 17.53
C GLY A 206 19.09 15.27 19.05
N MET A 207 18.42 14.28 19.65
CA MET A 207 17.97 14.33 21.03
C MET A 207 19.10 14.49 22.03
N GLN A 208 20.26 13.92 21.78
CA GLN A 208 21.44 14.10 22.64
C GLN A 208 21.86 15.57 22.71
N VAL A 209 21.92 16.24 21.54
CA VAL A 209 22.27 17.67 21.46
C VAL A 209 21.20 18.53 22.13
N ILE A 210 19.92 18.23 21.85
CA ILE A 210 18.79 18.94 22.46
C ILE A 210 18.84 18.87 24.00
N LYS A 211 19.13 17.68 24.55
CA LYS A 211 19.26 17.49 26.00
C LYS A 211 20.51 18.15 26.58
N SER A 212 21.67 18.00 25.91
CA SER A 212 22.96 18.52 26.38
C SER A 212 22.96 20.05 26.50
N TYR A 213 22.27 20.75 25.58
CA TYR A 213 22.20 22.19 25.53
C TYR A 213 20.87 22.76 26.06
N ASN A 214 20.02 21.91 26.66
CA ASN A 214 18.68 22.29 27.16
C ASN A 214 17.84 23.05 26.12
N LEU A 215 17.91 22.63 24.86
CA LEU A 215 17.20 23.25 23.74
C LEU A 215 15.71 22.86 23.68
N GLY A 216 15.13 22.51 24.85
CA GLY A 216 13.70 22.23 24.99
C GLY A 216 12.85 23.51 24.84
N GLY A 217 11.59 23.34 24.51
CA GLY A 217 10.61 24.43 24.47
C GLY A 217 10.58 25.21 23.15
N GLU A 218 11.05 26.47 23.14
CA GLU A 218 10.92 27.36 21.96
C GLU A 218 11.81 27.00 20.78
N ASN A 219 12.93 26.33 21.02
CA ASN A 219 13.88 25.97 19.98
C ASN A 219 13.38 24.85 19.03
N ASN A 220 12.25 24.19 19.36
CA ASN A 220 11.62 23.19 18.52
C ASN A 220 10.56 23.78 17.55
N ARG A 221 10.82 25.00 17.07
CA ARG A 221 9.88 25.76 16.21
C ARG A 221 9.51 25.02 14.93
N ALA A 222 10.47 24.33 14.29
CA ALA A 222 10.25 23.61 13.05
C ALA A 222 9.26 22.44 13.25
N LEU A 223 9.46 21.62 14.29
CA LEU A 223 8.57 20.52 14.62
C LEU A 223 7.17 21.03 15.01
N ARG A 224 7.09 22.05 15.89
CA ARG A 224 5.80 22.65 16.27
C ARG A 224 5.05 23.25 15.08
N LYS A 225 5.79 23.92 14.16
CA LYS A 225 5.21 24.43 12.92
C LYS A 225 4.68 23.29 12.07
N SER A 226 5.46 22.23 11.87
CA SER A 226 5.05 21.07 11.07
C SER A 226 3.82 20.36 11.66
N ILE A 227 3.72 20.23 12.99
CA ILE A 227 2.52 19.71 13.67
C ILE A 227 1.30 20.60 13.39
N LYS A 228 1.44 21.93 13.55
CA LYS A 228 0.35 22.87 13.29
C LYS A 228 -0.08 22.88 11.82
N ASP A 229 0.88 22.83 10.90
CA ASP A 229 0.61 22.78 9.46
C ASP A 229 -0.15 21.50 9.09
N THR A 230 0.26 20.35 9.65
CA THR A 230 -0.42 19.07 9.46
C THR A 230 -1.86 19.11 9.99
N SER A 231 -2.05 19.62 11.23
CA SER A 231 -3.38 19.77 11.81
C SER A 231 -4.28 20.71 11.00
N ARG A 232 -3.70 21.82 10.49
CA ARG A 232 -4.45 22.76 9.63
C ARG A 232 -4.88 22.11 8.32
N ILE A 233 -4.00 21.40 7.65
CA ILE A 233 -4.32 20.73 6.37
C ILE A 233 -5.38 19.64 6.56
N LEU A 234 -5.32 18.87 7.66
CA LEU A 234 -6.35 17.88 7.99
C LEU A 234 -7.72 18.55 8.24
N LEU A 235 -7.74 19.67 8.98
CA LEU A 235 -8.95 20.46 9.20
C LEU A 235 -9.50 21.06 7.89
N ASP A 236 -8.63 21.59 7.03
CA ASP A 236 -9.03 22.17 5.75
C ASP A 236 -9.57 21.09 4.79
N LEU A 237 -9.01 19.88 4.84
CA LEU A 237 -9.54 18.73 4.12
C LEU A 237 -10.95 18.38 4.62
N GLU A 238 -11.12 18.26 5.93
CA GLU A 238 -12.42 17.95 6.53
C GLU A 238 -13.45 19.03 6.19
N LYS A 239 -13.11 20.32 6.32
CA LYS A 239 -13.97 21.45 5.92
C LYS A 239 -14.34 21.42 4.44
N SER A 240 -13.47 20.90 3.58
CA SER A 240 -13.76 20.79 2.14
C SER A 240 -14.68 19.62 1.80
N VAL A 241 -14.72 18.59 2.64
CA VAL A 241 -15.53 17.36 2.46
C VAL A 241 -16.88 17.44 3.19
N ALA A 242 -16.89 18.01 4.39
CA ALA A 242 -18.08 18.11 5.23
C ALA A 242 -19.34 18.68 4.53
N PRO A 243 -19.27 19.73 3.68
CA PRO A 243 -20.43 20.21 2.97
C PRO A 243 -21.08 19.14 2.08
N TYR A 244 -20.27 18.31 1.43
CA TYR A 244 -20.79 17.25 0.55
C TYR A 244 -21.47 16.13 1.34
N THR A 245 -20.94 15.76 2.51
CA THR A 245 -21.60 14.77 3.38
C THR A 245 -22.94 15.30 3.91
N VAL A 246 -23.01 16.59 4.23
CA VAL A 246 -24.28 17.25 4.59
C VAL A 246 -25.25 17.25 3.40
N ILE A 247 -24.79 17.62 2.20
CA ILE A 247 -25.62 17.59 0.98
C ILE A 247 -26.13 16.16 0.71
N GLN A 248 -25.27 15.13 0.86
CA GLN A 248 -25.71 13.73 0.70
C GLN A 248 -26.84 13.39 1.66
N ARG A 249 -26.74 13.76 2.94
CA ARG A 249 -27.81 13.53 3.93
C ARG A 249 -29.09 14.28 3.59
N ILE A 250 -28.98 15.55 3.14
CA ILE A 250 -30.12 16.34 2.70
C ILE A 250 -30.81 15.70 1.48
N VAL A 251 -30.03 15.28 0.48
CA VAL A 251 -30.56 14.60 -0.72
C VAL A 251 -31.31 13.33 -0.34
N MET A 252 -30.74 12.52 0.55
CA MET A 252 -31.40 11.29 1.00
C MET A 252 -32.67 11.62 1.80
N GLY A 253 -32.61 12.61 2.70
CA GLY A 253 -33.78 13.08 3.43
C GLY A 253 -34.91 13.58 2.53
N ILE A 254 -34.59 14.40 1.52
CA ILE A 254 -35.55 14.87 0.51
C ILE A 254 -36.16 13.68 -0.27
N THR A 255 -35.29 12.71 -0.65
CA THR A 255 -35.77 11.51 -1.36
C THR A 255 -36.71 10.68 -0.49
N THR A 256 -36.39 10.50 0.80
CA THR A 256 -37.31 9.84 1.77
C THR A 256 -38.64 10.55 1.85
N VAL A 257 -38.64 11.88 2.03
CA VAL A 257 -39.88 12.68 2.07
C VAL A 257 -40.68 12.57 0.77
N ALA A 258 -39.99 12.61 -0.38
CA ALA A 258 -40.65 12.43 -1.68
C ALA A 258 -41.27 11.04 -1.84
N MET A 259 -40.57 9.98 -1.41
CA MET A 259 -41.13 8.61 -1.41
C MET A 259 -42.37 8.51 -0.53
N VAL A 260 -42.33 9.06 0.68
CA VAL A 260 -43.51 9.10 1.59
C VAL A 260 -44.66 9.85 0.95
N TYR A 261 -44.42 11.05 0.41
CA TYR A 261 -45.42 11.85 -0.27
C TYR A 261 -46.08 11.12 -1.44
N VAL A 262 -45.27 10.53 -2.32
CA VAL A 262 -45.78 9.78 -3.48
C VAL A 262 -46.57 8.56 -3.02
N SER A 263 -46.10 7.83 -2.01
CA SER A 263 -46.83 6.65 -1.48
C SER A 263 -48.17 7.02 -0.89
N LEU A 264 -48.27 8.12 -0.12
CA LEU A 264 -49.52 8.62 0.45
C LEU A 264 -50.49 9.12 -0.65
N ASN A 265 -49.99 9.84 -1.66
CA ASN A 265 -50.79 10.33 -2.76
C ASN A 265 -51.39 9.19 -3.61
N LEU A 266 -50.59 8.13 -3.85
CA LEU A 266 -51.07 6.93 -4.54
C LEU A 266 -52.10 6.15 -3.73
N ASN A 267 -52.01 6.16 -2.40
CA ASN A 267 -53.01 5.57 -1.55
C ASN A 267 -54.33 6.36 -1.60
N LEU A 268 -54.25 7.69 -1.51
CA LEU A 268 -55.42 8.55 -1.59
C LEU A 268 -56.13 8.48 -2.95
N SER A 269 -55.40 8.24 -4.03
CA SER A 269 -55.94 8.01 -5.37
C SER A 269 -56.52 6.59 -5.58
N GLY A 270 -56.34 5.70 -4.61
CA GLY A 270 -56.80 4.30 -4.69
C GLY A 270 -55.89 3.40 -5.55
N GLU A 271 -54.75 3.90 -6.03
CA GLU A 271 -53.81 3.13 -6.83
C GLU A 271 -52.90 2.22 -5.99
N LEU A 272 -52.70 2.52 -4.70
CA LEU A 272 -51.84 1.77 -3.80
C LEU A 272 -52.62 1.31 -2.55
N PRO A 273 -52.69 0.00 -2.24
CA PRO A 273 -53.31 -0.51 -1.02
C PRO A 273 -52.62 0.04 0.25
N LEU A 274 -53.38 0.15 1.34
CA LEU A 274 -52.87 0.68 2.61
C LEU A 274 -51.69 -0.13 3.14
N ALA A 275 -51.71 -1.47 3.03
CA ALA A 275 -50.57 -2.34 3.43
C ALA A 275 -49.27 -2.00 2.69
N GLU A 276 -49.36 -1.82 1.37
CA GLU A 276 -48.21 -1.45 0.55
C GLU A 276 -47.72 -0.03 0.85
N THR A 277 -48.65 0.90 1.10
CA THR A 277 -48.32 2.27 1.49
C THR A 277 -47.50 2.30 2.77
N ILE A 278 -47.95 1.58 3.81
CA ILE A 278 -47.20 1.48 5.08
C ILE A 278 -45.83 0.86 4.86
N LEU A 279 -45.77 -0.22 4.06
CA LEU A 279 -44.49 -0.87 3.72
C LEU A 279 -43.52 0.09 3.02
N MET A 280 -43.98 0.87 2.03
CA MET A 280 -43.17 1.84 1.30
C MET A 280 -42.67 2.98 2.20
N ILE A 281 -43.52 3.45 3.12
CA ILE A 281 -43.12 4.45 4.12
C ILE A 281 -42.02 3.87 5.01
N MET A 282 -42.19 2.67 5.56
CA MET A 282 -41.15 2.03 6.39
C MET A 282 -39.82 1.81 5.61
N ALA A 283 -39.92 1.32 4.37
CA ALA A 283 -38.79 1.09 3.51
C ALA A 283 -38.01 2.40 3.22
N SER A 284 -38.70 3.52 3.01
CA SER A 284 -38.11 4.80 2.68
C SER A 284 -37.12 5.32 3.75
N PHE A 285 -37.28 4.95 5.01
CA PHE A 285 -36.39 5.33 6.10
C PHE A 285 -35.12 4.47 6.17
N ILE A 286 -35.18 3.23 5.69
CA ILE A 286 -34.10 2.24 5.88
C ILE A 286 -33.26 2.05 4.61
N ILE A 287 -33.88 2.23 3.43
CA ILE A 287 -33.30 1.93 2.12
C ILE A 287 -31.95 2.66 1.88
N PHE A 288 -31.79 3.87 2.38
CA PHE A 288 -30.63 4.71 2.13
C PHE A 288 -29.55 4.65 3.23
N GLU A 289 -29.81 3.96 4.35
CA GLU A 289 -28.89 3.92 5.49
C GLU A 289 -27.53 3.34 5.11
N GLY A 290 -27.51 2.26 4.33
CA GLY A 290 -26.30 1.66 3.82
C GLY A 290 -25.47 2.59 2.91
N LEU A 291 -26.16 3.37 2.08
CA LEU A 291 -25.53 4.32 1.17
C LEU A 291 -24.96 5.54 1.92
N ILE A 292 -25.68 6.05 2.91
CA ILE A 292 -25.21 7.14 3.80
C ILE A 292 -23.97 6.67 4.57
N GLY A 293 -23.97 5.44 5.09
CA GLY A 293 -22.82 4.82 5.75
C GLY A 293 -21.62 4.72 4.81
N ALA A 294 -21.81 4.28 3.57
CA ALA A 294 -20.76 4.22 2.56
C ALA A 294 -20.15 5.60 2.25
N GLY A 295 -20.99 6.63 2.14
CA GLY A 295 -20.56 8.01 1.91
C GLY A 295 -19.72 8.58 3.08
N SER A 296 -20.11 8.26 4.31
CA SER A 296 -19.40 8.72 5.52
C SER A 296 -18.00 8.11 5.66
N ASN A 297 -17.73 6.96 5.04
CA ASN A 297 -16.45 6.25 5.15
C ASN A 297 -15.46 6.58 4.01
N MET A 298 -15.63 7.71 3.33
CA MET A 298 -14.73 8.16 2.27
C MET A 298 -13.28 8.41 2.72
N ALA A 299 -13.09 8.79 3.99
CA ALA A 299 -11.74 8.94 4.56
C ALA A 299 -10.99 7.59 4.60
N ILE A 300 -11.69 6.51 4.95
CA ILE A 300 -11.14 5.15 4.95
C ILE A 300 -10.80 4.70 3.52
N LEU A 301 -11.67 5.00 2.57
CA LEU A 301 -11.44 4.69 1.15
C LEU A 301 -10.11 5.29 0.65
N ARG A 302 -9.79 6.52 1.08
CA ARG A 302 -8.55 7.19 0.71
C ARG A 302 -7.34 6.67 1.45
N ALA A 303 -7.48 6.39 2.74
CA ALA A 303 -6.40 5.78 3.50
C ALA A 303 -5.99 4.45 2.84
N CYS A 304 -6.96 3.66 2.38
CA CYS A 304 -6.73 2.44 1.64
C CYS A 304 -6.05 2.70 0.27
N GLU A 305 -6.53 3.68 -0.49
CA GLU A 305 -5.93 4.07 -1.78
C GLU A 305 -4.47 4.48 -1.61
N ASN A 306 -4.17 5.36 -0.65
CA ASN A 306 -2.82 5.81 -0.34
C ASN A 306 -1.91 4.66 0.11
N ALA A 307 -2.45 3.72 0.89
CA ALA A 307 -1.70 2.54 1.31
C ALA A 307 -1.33 1.64 0.12
N ILE A 308 -2.27 1.38 -0.78
CA ILE A 308 -2.05 0.61 -2.02
C ILE A 308 -1.05 1.32 -2.94
N ASP A 309 -1.21 2.64 -3.16
CA ASP A 309 -0.30 3.43 -4.00
C ASP A 309 1.12 3.48 -3.41
N SER A 310 1.24 3.52 -2.08
CA SER A 310 2.54 3.44 -1.40
C SER A 310 3.23 2.10 -1.66
N VAL A 311 2.49 1.01 -1.67
CA VAL A 311 3.04 -0.32 -2.01
C VAL A 311 3.42 -0.39 -3.49
N GLY A 312 2.68 0.26 -4.39
CA GLY A 312 2.99 0.36 -5.81
C GLY A 312 4.35 1.01 -6.11
N PHE A 313 4.92 1.79 -5.17
CA PHE A 313 6.29 2.29 -5.28
C PHE A 313 7.32 1.16 -5.44
N ILE A 314 7.08 0.00 -4.86
CA ILE A 314 7.97 -1.15 -4.95
C ILE A 314 8.09 -1.67 -6.38
N ASP A 315 6.99 -1.60 -7.14
CA ASP A 315 6.98 -1.99 -8.55
C ASP A 315 7.84 -1.05 -9.42
N SER A 316 8.04 0.20 -8.98
CA SER A 316 8.89 1.20 -9.66
C SER A 316 10.38 1.12 -9.31
N MET A 317 10.77 0.22 -8.40
CA MET A 317 12.18 0.05 -8.04
C MET A 317 12.99 -0.53 -9.21
N PRO A 318 14.25 -0.06 -9.37
CA PRO A 318 15.13 -0.62 -10.37
C PRO A 318 15.37 -2.12 -10.10
N ASP A 319 15.35 -2.91 -11.15
CA ASP A 319 15.54 -4.36 -11.09
C ASP A 319 16.88 -4.70 -11.74
N MET A 320 17.78 -5.30 -10.99
CA MET A 320 19.00 -5.87 -11.58
C MET A 320 18.62 -7.18 -12.26
N LYS A 321 18.96 -7.30 -13.55
CA LYS A 321 18.75 -8.54 -14.28
C LYS A 321 19.58 -9.64 -13.62
N GLU A 322 18.95 -10.76 -13.26
CA GLU A 322 19.67 -11.94 -12.80
C GLU A 322 20.45 -12.54 -13.95
N GLY A 323 21.72 -12.83 -13.73
CA GLY A 323 22.54 -13.49 -14.74
C GLY A 323 22.10 -14.92 -14.97
N SER A 324 22.26 -15.41 -16.18
CA SER A 324 21.85 -16.76 -16.60
C SER A 324 22.88 -17.84 -16.23
N ILE A 325 24.11 -17.45 -15.96
CA ILE A 325 25.21 -18.37 -15.63
C ILE A 325 25.12 -18.73 -14.15
N THR A 326 24.82 -20.00 -13.88
CA THR A 326 24.69 -20.55 -12.51
C THR A 326 25.79 -21.54 -12.16
N GLU A 327 26.66 -21.86 -13.14
CA GLU A 327 27.78 -22.76 -12.93
C GLU A 327 28.94 -22.03 -12.23
N PRO A 328 29.74 -22.73 -11.40
CA PRO A 328 30.93 -22.19 -10.77
C PRO A 328 31.94 -21.68 -11.81
N ILE A 329 32.52 -20.50 -11.55
CA ILE A 329 33.55 -19.89 -12.36
C ILE A 329 34.88 -20.63 -12.07
N LYS A 330 35.61 -20.99 -13.13
CA LYS A 330 36.85 -21.79 -13.01
C LYS A 330 38.11 -20.95 -12.72
N ASN A 331 38.20 -19.78 -13.36
CA ASN A 331 39.31 -18.83 -13.16
C ASN A 331 38.73 -17.50 -12.65
N HIS A 332 39.47 -16.81 -11.84
CA HIS A 332 38.98 -15.62 -11.16
C HIS A 332 39.68 -14.32 -11.62
N ASN A 333 40.16 -14.30 -12.88
CA ASN A 333 40.74 -13.09 -13.48
C ASN A 333 39.60 -12.05 -13.65
N ILE A 334 39.83 -10.84 -13.15
CA ILE A 334 38.89 -9.73 -13.27
C ILE A 334 39.43 -8.70 -14.24
N VAL A 335 38.68 -8.34 -15.26
CA VAL A 335 39.06 -7.35 -16.26
C VAL A 335 38.02 -6.25 -16.34
N PHE A 336 38.45 -5.01 -16.14
CA PHE A 336 37.69 -3.81 -16.40
C PHE A 336 38.05 -3.31 -17.81
N LYS A 337 37.04 -3.07 -18.66
CA LYS A 337 37.20 -2.49 -19.99
C LYS A 337 36.39 -1.21 -20.10
N ASP A 338 37.06 -0.08 -20.15
CA ASP A 338 36.53 1.27 -20.34
C ASP A 338 35.29 1.57 -19.45
N VAL A 339 35.42 1.17 -18.17
CA VAL A 339 34.33 1.25 -17.20
C VAL A 339 34.16 2.67 -16.72
N SER A 340 32.96 3.21 -16.93
CA SER A 340 32.53 4.47 -16.35
C SER A 340 31.31 4.25 -15.45
N PHE A 341 31.32 4.93 -14.29
CA PHE A 341 30.26 4.79 -13.29
C PHE A 341 30.02 6.08 -12.51
N SER A 342 28.74 6.33 -12.22
CA SER A 342 28.27 7.40 -11.34
C SER A 342 27.10 6.90 -10.48
N TYR A 343 27.03 7.34 -9.21
CA TYR A 343 25.88 7.05 -8.35
C TYR A 343 24.67 7.93 -8.71
N ASP A 344 24.95 9.18 -9.10
CA ASP A 344 24.00 10.18 -9.57
C ASP A 344 24.62 10.85 -10.80
N ASP A 345 24.47 12.17 -10.97
CA ASP A 345 25.05 12.92 -12.06
C ASP A 345 26.59 13.14 -11.95
N ARG A 346 27.19 12.78 -10.81
CA ARG A 346 28.65 12.94 -10.60
C ARG A 346 29.40 11.69 -11.01
N PRO A 347 30.22 11.74 -12.05
CA PRO A 347 31.05 10.62 -12.45
C PRO A 347 32.13 10.34 -11.39
N ILE A 348 32.21 9.07 -10.96
CA ILE A 348 33.18 8.59 -9.97
C ILE A 348 34.30 7.83 -10.64
N LEU A 349 33.97 6.95 -11.56
CA LEU A 349 34.94 6.27 -12.43
C LEU A 349 34.73 6.75 -13.85
N LYS A 350 35.82 7.00 -14.59
CA LYS A 350 35.79 7.43 -15.99
C LYS A 350 36.80 6.60 -16.77
N ASP A 351 36.30 5.83 -17.74
CA ASP A 351 37.03 5.04 -18.71
C ASP A 351 38.16 4.20 -18.05
N VAL A 352 37.80 3.55 -16.93
CA VAL A 352 38.77 2.77 -16.16
C VAL A 352 38.95 1.40 -16.80
N SER A 353 40.21 1.10 -17.19
CA SER A 353 40.63 -0.22 -17.67
C SER A 353 41.69 -0.78 -16.75
N ALA A 354 41.47 -1.98 -16.23
CA ALA A 354 42.37 -2.64 -15.28
C ALA A 354 42.23 -4.17 -15.38
N GLU A 355 43.30 -4.87 -15.07
CA GLU A 355 43.30 -6.34 -14.99
C GLU A 355 43.79 -6.76 -13.60
N ILE A 356 43.04 -7.62 -12.93
CA ILE A 356 43.35 -8.25 -11.66
C ILE A 356 43.48 -9.74 -11.92
N LYS A 357 44.69 -10.26 -11.75
CA LYS A 357 44.98 -11.68 -12.01
C LYS A 357 44.62 -12.52 -10.79
N GLU A 358 44.14 -13.70 -11.06
CA GLU A 358 43.91 -14.74 -10.07
C GLU A 358 45.20 -15.01 -9.24
N ASN A 359 45.01 -15.36 -7.97
CA ASN A 359 46.11 -15.63 -7.03
C ASN A 359 47.13 -14.47 -6.86
N THR A 360 46.69 -13.22 -7.08
CA THR A 360 47.49 -12.03 -6.86
C THR A 360 46.85 -11.10 -5.84
N MET A 361 47.70 -10.38 -5.09
CA MET A 361 47.29 -9.26 -4.25
C MET A 361 47.33 -7.97 -5.07
N THR A 362 46.23 -7.28 -5.20
CA THR A 362 46.14 -5.98 -5.89
C THR A 362 45.76 -4.88 -4.91
N ALA A 363 46.65 -3.89 -4.72
CA ALA A 363 46.37 -2.73 -3.89
C ALA A 363 45.82 -1.57 -4.75
N ILE A 364 44.63 -1.05 -4.37
CA ILE A 364 44.04 0.14 -4.99
C ILE A 364 44.33 1.33 -4.10
N VAL A 365 45.20 2.25 -4.57
CA VAL A 365 45.64 3.43 -3.84
C VAL A 365 45.11 4.72 -4.47
N GLY A 366 44.87 5.72 -3.62
CA GLY A 366 44.41 7.02 -4.07
C GLY A 366 43.83 7.87 -2.94
N PRO A 367 43.60 9.16 -3.16
CA PRO A 367 43.01 10.06 -2.16
C PRO A 367 41.58 9.65 -1.76
N SER A 368 41.13 10.15 -0.61
CA SER A 368 39.71 9.92 -0.20
C SER A 368 38.77 10.45 -1.27
N GLY A 369 37.74 9.68 -1.58
CA GLY A 369 36.77 10.04 -2.63
C GLY A 369 37.19 9.67 -4.07
N SER A 370 38.35 9.02 -4.30
CA SER A 370 38.81 8.64 -5.65
C SER A 370 38.11 7.43 -6.27
N GLY A 371 37.05 6.89 -5.64
CA GLY A 371 36.30 5.78 -6.20
C GLY A 371 36.76 4.37 -5.85
N LYS A 372 37.74 4.20 -4.93
CA LYS A 372 38.27 2.87 -4.55
C LYS A 372 37.18 1.89 -4.08
N THR A 373 36.35 2.31 -3.15
CA THR A 373 35.23 1.51 -2.65
C THR A 373 34.22 1.25 -3.75
N THR A 374 34.00 2.21 -4.63
CA THR A 374 33.09 2.06 -5.79
C THR A 374 33.63 0.99 -6.75
N PHE A 375 34.94 0.98 -7.01
CA PHE A 375 35.56 -0.03 -7.84
C PHE A 375 35.35 -1.45 -7.29
N CYS A 376 35.52 -1.67 -5.98
CA CYS A 376 35.27 -2.95 -5.33
C CYS A 376 33.74 -3.31 -5.35
N ASN A 377 32.87 -2.34 -5.15
CA ASN A 377 31.43 -2.56 -5.17
C ASN A 377 30.92 -2.98 -6.56
N LEU A 378 31.56 -2.52 -7.62
CA LEU A 378 31.22 -2.91 -8.98
C LEU A 378 31.65 -4.36 -9.30
N ILE A 379 32.79 -4.81 -8.77
CA ILE A 379 33.19 -6.22 -8.87
C ILE A 379 32.16 -7.13 -8.19
N ALA A 380 31.72 -6.75 -6.99
CA ALA A 380 30.68 -7.48 -6.28
C ALA A 380 29.27 -7.33 -6.89
N ARG A 381 29.16 -6.60 -7.99
CA ARG A 381 27.90 -6.27 -8.66
C ARG A 381 26.84 -5.74 -7.71
N PHE A 382 27.24 -4.84 -6.80
CA PHE A 382 26.27 -4.07 -6.03
C PHE A 382 25.56 -2.99 -6.87
N TRP A 383 26.15 -2.69 -8.03
CA TRP A 383 25.70 -1.76 -9.04
C TRP A 383 26.10 -2.27 -10.42
N ASP A 384 25.28 -2.00 -11.42
CA ASP A 384 25.68 -2.18 -12.81
C ASP A 384 26.44 -0.93 -13.30
N VAL A 385 27.39 -1.06 -14.21
CA VAL A 385 28.16 0.03 -14.78
C VAL A 385 27.30 0.90 -15.72
N ASN A 386 27.63 2.20 -15.85
CA ASN A 386 26.95 3.06 -16.80
C ASN A 386 27.43 2.81 -18.24
N SER A 387 28.73 2.56 -18.43
CA SER A 387 29.34 2.16 -19.69
C SER A 387 30.59 1.32 -19.47
N GLY A 388 31.04 0.62 -20.50
CA GLY A 388 32.09 -0.37 -20.41
C GLY A 388 31.57 -1.71 -19.87
N GLU A 389 32.50 -2.62 -19.57
CA GLU A 389 32.15 -3.94 -19.04
C GLU A 389 33.18 -4.42 -17.99
N ILE A 390 32.67 -5.20 -17.04
CA ILE A 390 33.52 -5.92 -16.06
C ILE A 390 33.34 -7.40 -16.37
N LEU A 391 34.49 -8.06 -16.59
CA LEU A 391 34.53 -9.49 -16.90
C LEU A 391 35.18 -10.23 -15.75
N VAL A 392 34.62 -11.40 -15.42
CA VAL A 392 35.23 -12.40 -14.54
C VAL A 392 35.42 -13.68 -15.36
N ASP A 393 36.63 -14.14 -15.52
CA ASP A 393 36.97 -15.26 -16.42
C ASP A 393 36.45 -15.08 -17.86
N GLY A 394 36.48 -13.84 -18.37
CA GLY A 394 35.96 -13.52 -19.71
C GLY A 394 34.43 -13.44 -19.81
N LEU A 395 33.71 -13.69 -18.72
CA LEU A 395 32.24 -13.61 -18.66
C LEU A 395 31.83 -12.27 -18.06
N GLY A 396 30.84 -11.61 -18.65
CA GLY A 396 30.29 -10.37 -18.12
C GLY A 396 29.72 -10.56 -16.72
N VAL A 397 30.11 -9.72 -15.77
CA VAL A 397 29.56 -9.76 -14.40
C VAL A 397 28.03 -9.68 -14.41
N GLY A 398 27.44 -9.00 -15.42
CA GLY A 398 26.01 -8.93 -15.64
C GLY A 398 25.35 -10.26 -16.02
N ASP A 399 26.10 -11.17 -16.66
CA ASP A 399 25.62 -12.46 -17.14
C ASP A 399 25.79 -13.57 -16.10
N ILE A 400 26.61 -13.34 -15.08
CA ILE A 400 26.86 -14.28 -13.99
C ILE A 400 25.74 -14.13 -12.94
N GLY A 401 25.17 -15.24 -12.51
CA GLY A 401 24.13 -15.26 -11.48
C GLY A 401 24.64 -14.67 -10.16
N SER A 402 23.81 -13.87 -9.51
CA SER A 402 24.18 -13.18 -8.27
C SER A 402 24.60 -14.14 -7.15
N LYS A 403 24.11 -15.36 -7.15
CA LYS A 403 24.49 -16.41 -6.22
C LYS A 403 25.94 -16.85 -6.44
N VAL A 404 26.37 -16.98 -7.70
CA VAL A 404 27.74 -17.38 -8.06
C VAL A 404 28.75 -16.28 -7.67
N ILE A 405 28.43 -15.01 -8.00
CA ILE A 405 29.29 -13.87 -7.63
C ILE A 405 29.45 -13.72 -6.11
N LYS A 406 28.36 -14.00 -5.37
CA LYS A 406 28.30 -13.79 -3.90
C LYS A 406 28.62 -15.05 -3.11
N ASP A 407 28.96 -16.15 -3.76
CA ASP A 407 29.35 -17.37 -3.06
C ASP A 407 30.73 -17.18 -2.44
N ARG A 408 30.73 -16.96 -1.11
CA ARG A 408 31.91 -16.64 -0.33
C ARG A 408 32.95 -17.75 -0.35
N GLN A 409 32.55 -19.01 -0.46
CA GLN A 409 33.50 -20.14 -0.45
C GLN A 409 34.37 -20.13 -1.69
N GLN A 410 33.81 -19.83 -2.87
CA GLN A 410 34.58 -19.79 -4.11
C GLN A 410 35.55 -18.59 -4.19
N LEU A 411 35.15 -17.41 -3.67
CA LEU A 411 36.02 -16.22 -3.66
C LEU A 411 37.09 -16.25 -2.56
N SER A 412 36.90 -17.03 -1.49
CA SER A 412 37.80 -17.09 -0.34
C SER A 412 38.85 -18.21 -0.42
N GLU A 413 38.56 -19.30 -1.11
CA GLU A 413 39.51 -20.42 -1.26
C GLU A 413 40.54 -20.17 -2.36
N ASP A 414 40.21 -19.34 -3.38
CA ASP A 414 41.05 -19.10 -4.55
C ASP A 414 41.77 -17.73 -4.59
N GLY A 415 41.76 -16.96 -3.52
CA GLY A 415 42.80 -16.00 -3.21
C GLY A 415 42.87 -14.67 -3.95
N ILE A 416 41.73 -13.97 -4.20
CA ILE A 416 41.79 -12.54 -4.55
C ILE A 416 41.54 -11.69 -3.29
N VAL A 417 42.57 -10.95 -2.87
CA VAL A 417 42.44 -9.97 -1.79
C VAL A 417 42.61 -8.57 -2.38
N ILE A 418 41.52 -7.77 -2.36
CA ILE A 418 41.56 -6.36 -2.77
C ILE A 418 41.57 -5.51 -1.52
N VAL A 419 42.63 -4.73 -1.30
CA VAL A 419 42.77 -3.85 -0.15
C VAL A 419 42.77 -2.40 -0.60
N ALA A 420 41.90 -1.57 -0.04
CA ALA A 420 41.81 -0.15 -0.37
C ALA A 420 42.36 0.72 0.78
N TYR A 421 43.32 1.58 0.49
CA TYR A 421 43.91 2.53 1.43
C TYR A 421 43.61 3.98 1.02
N SER A 422 43.38 4.85 2.02
CA SER A 422 43.32 6.30 1.81
C SER A 422 44.66 6.93 2.21
N ILE A 423 45.26 7.66 1.29
CA ILE A 423 46.59 8.31 1.47
C ILE A 423 46.40 9.83 1.44
N ASP A 424 47.07 10.53 2.34
CA ASP A 424 47.20 11.99 2.29
C ASP A 424 48.04 12.40 1.07
N LYS A 425 47.49 13.25 0.24
CA LYS A 425 48.05 13.68 -1.05
C LYS A 425 49.35 14.50 -0.90
N GLN A 426 49.58 15.14 0.27
CA GLN A 426 50.75 15.99 0.52
C GLN A 426 51.87 15.26 1.27
N THR A 427 51.53 14.37 2.20
CA THR A 427 52.49 13.73 3.08
C THR A 427 52.79 12.28 2.73
N GLY A 428 51.98 11.67 1.83
CA GLY A 428 52.08 10.25 1.50
C GLY A 428 51.73 9.30 2.66
N LYS A 429 51.25 9.83 3.80
CA LYS A 429 50.86 9.01 4.94
C LYS A 429 49.52 8.33 4.72
N ILE A 430 49.35 7.10 5.15
CA ILE A 430 48.09 6.35 5.17
C ILE A 430 47.18 7.03 6.20
N LEU A 431 46.07 7.59 5.73
CA LEU A 431 45.09 8.29 6.55
C LEU A 431 44.06 7.33 7.18
N SER A 432 43.75 6.25 6.47
CA SER A 432 42.91 5.19 6.97
C SER A 432 43.33 3.88 6.33
N GLY A 433 43.48 2.87 7.15
CA GLY A 433 43.62 1.48 6.74
C GLY A 433 42.30 0.91 6.26
N PRO A 434 42.22 -0.37 5.96
CA PRO A 434 40.97 -1.02 5.58
C PRO A 434 39.98 -0.85 6.71
N GLU A 435 39.16 0.20 6.57
CA GLU A 435 37.98 0.30 7.43
C GLU A 435 37.15 -0.94 7.18
N MET A 436 36.90 -1.71 8.22
CA MET A 436 35.91 -2.77 8.23
C MET A 436 34.55 -2.13 7.94
N SER A 437 34.31 -1.87 6.68
CA SER A 437 32.94 -1.62 6.23
C SER A 437 32.19 -2.92 6.48
N THR A 438 31.27 -2.91 7.43
CA THR A 438 30.33 -4.01 7.71
C THR A 438 29.49 -4.39 6.49
N LYS A 439 29.77 -3.82 5.33
CA LYS A 439 29.04 -3.94 4.07
C LYS A 439 29.85 -4.47 2.87
N GLY A 440 31.11 -4.76 3.01
CA GLY A 440 31.94 -5.19 1.88
C GLY A 440 32.94 -6.27 2.27
N PHE A 441 33.14 -7.20 1.38
CA PHE A 441 34.05 -8.31 1.53
C PHE A 441 35.50 -7.81 1.63
N VAL A 442 36.06 -7.87 2.82
CA VAL A 442 37.50 -7.87 3.03
C VAL A 442 37.77 -9.05 3.91
N TYR A 443 38.32 -10.11 3.36
CA TYR A 443 38.78 -11.27 4.14
C TYR A 443 40.25 -11.10 4.51
N TYR A 444 40.53 -11.20 5.81
CA TYR A 444 41.89 -11.28 6.32
C TYR A 444 42.20 -12.75 6.63
N LYS A 445 43.21 -13.27 5.97
CA LYS A 445 43.95 -14.37 6.50
C LYS A 445 45.20 -13.72 7.14
N ASP A 446 45.27 -13.69 8.47
CA ASP A 446 46.33 -13.13 9.30
C ASP A 446 46.61 -11.62 9.18
N SER A 447 45.94 -10.86 10.09
CA SER A 447 45.82 -9.39 10.03
C SER A 447 47.11 -8.58 10.24
N GLU A 448 48.15 -9.10 10.86
CA GLU A 448 49.40 -8.36 11.14
C GLU A 448 50.46 -8.47 10.04
N ASP A 449 50.61 -9.61 9.41
CA ASP A 449 51.60 -9.82 8.34
C ASP A 449 51.20 -9.17 7.03
N THR A 450 49.93 -9.20 6.68
CA THR A 450 49.37 -8.56 5.45
C THR A 450 49.49 -7.03 5.50
N MET A 451 49.35 -6.42 6.68
CA MET A 451 49.56 -4.97 6.85
C MET A 451 51.01 -4.57 6.68
N LYS A 452 51.96 -5.38 7.18
CA LYS A 452 53.37 -5.13 7.00
C LYS A 452 53.84 -5.27 5.54
N GLU A 453 53.39 -6.32 4.84
CA GLU A 453 53.70 -6.50 3.42
C GLU A 453 53.12 -5.37 2.54
N ALA A 454 51.90 -4.92 2.82
CA ALA A 454 51.28 -3.80 2.11
C ALA A 454 52.02 -2.47 2.41
N GLN A 455 52.49 -2.25 3.66
CA GLN A 455 53.32 -1.10 4.00
C GLN A 455 54.68 -1.13 3.31
N ASP A 456 55.32 -2.28 3.22
CA ASP A 456 56.62 -2.45 2.56
C ASP A 456 56.52 -2.31 1.03
N LEU A 457 55.41 -2.66 0.43
CA LEU A 457 55.13 -2.44 -1.00
C LEU A 457 54.82 -0.97 -1.35
N LEU A 458 54.25 -0.21 -0.41
CA LEU A 458 53.96 1.23 -0.59
C LEU A 458 55.20 2.13 -0.33
N LEU A 459 56.24 1.62 0.34
CA LEU A 459 57.50 2.33 0.64
C LEU A 459 58.61 2.05 -0.37
N LYS A 460 58.42 1.13 -1.30
CA LYS A 460 59.26 0.90 -2.49
C LYS A 460 58.67 1.62 -3.71
#